data_d7c6749eddf649c66fe7f381651ea3d0
#
_entry.id   d7c6749eddf649c66fe7f381651ea3d0
#
_cell.length_a   1.000
_cell.length_b   1.000
_cell.length_c   1.000
_cell.angle_alpha   90.00
_cell.angle_beta   90.00
_cell.angle_gamma   90.00
#
_symmetry.space_group_name_H-M   'P 1'
#
loop_
_entity.id
_entity.type
_entity.pdbx_description
1 polymer ?
#
loop_
_entity_poly.entity_id
_entity_poly.type
_entity_poly.pdbx_seq_one_letter_code
_entity_poly.pdbx_strand_id
1 'polypeptide(L)'
;MTMQAHRYAIYLAPAEPFRTFGAQWLGRDAETGNPTPLPPGIASRPAEWVKAPAHYALHATLKPPFRLADGTDAPMLDAAIRAFARERAAFDAPLTLRGCRCRP
;
A
#
# COMPACT_ATOMS: atom_id res chain seq x y z
N MET A 1 24.68 1.95 9.61
CA MET A 1 23.74 1.53 10.65
C MET A 1 22.37 1.44 10.03
N THR A 2 21.83 0.26 9.88
CA THR A 2 20.50 0.07 9.33
C THR A 2 19.48 0.35 10.44
N MET A 3 18.62 1.36 10.23
CA MET A 3 17.52 1.59 11.17
C MET A 3 16.49 0.49 10.99
N GLN A 4 16.26 -0.28 12.04
CA GLN A 4 15.23 -1.30 12.06
C GLN A 4 13.88 -0.65 12.32
N ALA A 5 12.91 -0.95 11.51
CA ALA A 5 11.56 -0.43 11.70
C ALA A 5 10.97 -0.96 13.02
N HIS A 6 10.27 -0.10 13.74
CA HIS A 6 9.62 -0.50 15.00
C HIS A 6 8.38 -1.37 14.76
N ARG A 7 7.72 -1.17 13.64
CA ARG A 7 6.49 -1.89 13.30
C ARG A 7 6.47 -2.23 11.82
N TYR A 8 5.78 -3.29 11.51
CA TYR A 8 5.57 -3.77 10.14
C TYR A 8 4.08 -3.92 9.88
N ALA A 9 3.68 -3.83 8.64
CA ALA A 9 2.33 -4.14 8.19
C ALA A 9 2.44 -4.90 6.87
N ILE A 10 1.45 -5.72 6.56
CA ILE A 10 1.43 -6.45 5.30
C ILE A 10 0.32 -5.87 4.44
N TYR A 11 0.71 -5.32 3.30
CA TYR A 11 -0.19 -4.68 2.35
C TYR A 11 -0.19 -5.43 1.03
N LEU A 12 -1.38 -5.54 0.45
CA LEU A 12 -1.52 -5.93 -0.94
C LEU A 12 -1.37 -4.67 -1.79
N ALA A 13 -0.28 -4.59 -2.54
CA ALA A 13 -0.07 -3.51 -3.49
C ALA A 13 -0.75 -3.86 -4.82
N PRO A 14 -1.44 -2.91 -5.46
CA PRO A 14 -2.09 -3.19 -6.74
C PRO A 14 -1.06 -3.37 -7.85
N ALA A 15 -1.42 -4.17 -8.85
CA ALA A 15 -0.68 -4.26 -10.09
C ALA A 15 -1.03 -3.10 -11.03
N GLU A 16 -0.27 -2.97 -12.12
CA GLU A 16 -0.61 -2.00 -13.17
C GLU A 16 -1.93 -2.38 -13.87
N PRO A 17 -2.75 -1.41 -14.29
CA PRO A 17 -2.48 0.05 -14.30
C PRO A 17 -2.85 0.77 -12.99
N PHE A 18 -3.41 0.08 -12.03
CA PHE A 18 -3.91 0.69 -10.78
C PHE A 18 -2.80 1.27 -9.92
N ARG A 19 -1.62 0.67 -9.96
CA ARG A 19 -0.47 1.15 -9.20
C ARG A 19 -0.07 2.56 -9.63
N THR A 20 0.13 2.77 -10.91
CA THR A 20 0.49 4.09 -11.46
C THR A 20 -0.63 5.10 -11.22
N PHE A 21 -1.88 4.72 -11.49
CA PHE A 21 -3.01 5.62 -11.26
C PHE A 21 -3.10 6.03 -9.78
N GLY A 22 -2.95 5.08 -8.87
CA GLY A 22 -2.99 5.36 -7.44
C GLY A 22 -1.89 6.33 -7.00
N ALA A 23 -0.66 6.12 -7.47
CA ALA A 23 0.45 7.02 -7.18
C ALA A 23 0.20 8.43 -7.72
N GLN A 24 -0.31 8.55 -8.94
CA GLN A 24 -0.64 9.84 -9.55
C GLN A 24 -1.78 10.55 -8.82
N TRP A 25 -2.83 9.82 -8.44
CA TRP A 25 -3.92 10.39 -7.68
C TRP A 25 -3.46 10.90 -6.31
N LEU A 26 -2.66 10.10 -5.62
CA LEU A 26 -2.13 10.46 -4.31
C LEU A 26 -1.01 11.50 -4.37
N GLY A 27 -0.38 11.67 -5.54
CA GLY A 27 0.69 12.65 -5.74
C GLY A 27 2.05 12.21 -5.20
N ARG A 28 2.22 10.91 -4.92
CA ARG A 28 3.45 10.38 -4.35
C ARG A 28 3.68 8.93 -4.78
N ASP A 29 4.89 8.64 -5.23
CA ASP A 29 5.32 7.28 -5.49
C ASP A 29 5.65 6.57 -4.17
N ALA A 30 5.05 5.41 -3.95
CA ALA A 30 5.20 4.68 -2.69
C ALA A 30 6.60 4.11 -2.47
N GLU A 31 7.31 3.77 -3.54
CA GLU A 31 8.65 3.18 -3.46
C GLU A 31 9.74 4.22 -3.26
N THR A 32 9.65 5.33 -4.00
CA THR A 32 10.67 6.36 -4.01
C THR A 32 10.38 7.52 -3.08
N GLY A 33 9.11 7.75 -2.76
CA GLY A 33 8.65 8.93 -2.04
C GLY A 33 8.62 10.21 -2.89
N ASN A 34 8.93 10.10 -4.18
CA ASN A 34 8.97 11.26 -5.07
C ASN A 34 7.56 11.75 -5.43
N PRO A 35 7.39 13.07 -5.65
CA PRO A 35 6.13 13.59 -6.16
C PRO A 35 5.80 13.02 -7.54
N THR A 36 4.51 12.84 -7.80
CA THR A 36 4.00 12.40 -9.11
C THR A 36 3.02 13.42 -9.65
N PRO A 37 2.90 13.55 -11.00
CA PRO A 37 1.87 14.38 -11.59
C PRO A 37 0.49 13.76 -11.38
N LEU A 38 -0.55 14.59 -11.50
CA LEU A 38 -1.93 14.09 -11.48
C LEU A 38 -2.19 13.14 -12.64
N PRO A 39 -3.18 12.23 -12.51
CA PRO A 39 -3.56 11.35 -13.62
C PRO A 39 -3.99 12.15 -14.86
N PRO A 40 -3.79 11.62 -16.06
CA PRO A 40 -4.27 12.26 -17.29
C PRO A 40 -5.77 12.56 -17.21
N GLY A 41 -6.15 13.76 -17.62
CA GLY A 41 -7.55 14.20 -17.61
C GLY A 41 -8.02 14.81 -16.30
N ILE A 42 -7.21 14.80 -15.27
CA ILE A 42 -7.52 15.43 -13.99
C ILE A 42 -6.66 16.68 -13.82
N ALA A 43 -7.31 17.84 -13.89
CA ALA A 43 -6.60 19.13 -13.85
C ALA A 43 -6.14 19.49 -12.43
N SER A 44 -6.96 19.21 -11.43
CA SER A 44 -6.65 19.52 -10.05
C SER A 44 -7.53 18.71 -9.09
N ARG A 45 -7.12 18.65 -7.86
CA ARG A 45 -7.93 18.17 -6.72
C ARG A 45 -7.47 18.87 -5.45
N PRO A 46 -8.31 18.98 -4.42
CA PRO A 46 -7.86 19.51 -3.15
C PRO A 46 -6.77 18.65 -2.53
N ALA A 47 -5.69 19.27 -2.09
CA ALA A 47 -4.54 18.57 -1.51
C ALA A 47 -4.91 17.82 -0.22
N GLU A 48 -5.83 18.34 0.55
CA GLU A 48 -6.27 17.73 1.80
C GLU A 48 -6.96 16.39 1.62
N TRP A 49 -7.50 16.08 0.44
CA TRP A 49 -8.13 14.79 0.18
C TRP A 49 -7.15 13.63 0.25
N VAL A 50 -5.89 13.89 -0.08
CA VAL A 50 -4.88 12.83 -0.20
C VAL A 50 -3.73 12.96 0.79
N LYS A 51 -3.72 13.99 1.62
CA LYS A 51 -2.62 14.25 2.55
C LYS A 51 -2.30 13.05 3.45
N ALA A 52 -3.30 12.47 4.07
CA ALA A 52 -3.12 11.29 4.91
C ALA A 52 -2.91 10.00 4.10
N PRO A 53 -3.75 9.68 3.10
CA PRO A 53 -3.58 8.45 2.31
C PRO A 53 -2.26 8.37 1.54
N ALA A 54 -1.66 9.49 1.17
CA ALA A 54 -0.40 9.52 0.43
C ALA A 54 0.77 8.84 1.18
N HIS A 55 0.72 8.80 2.50
CA HIS A 55 1.73 8.11 3.30
C HIS A 55 1.70 6.60 3.13
N TYR A 56 0.53 6.04 2.86
CA TYR A 56 0.30 4.60 2.84
C TYR A 56 0.20 4.03 1.43
N ALA A 57 0.03 4.87 0.43
CA ALA A 57 -0.23 4.48 -0.96
C ALA A 57 -1.57 3.74 -1.13
N LEU A 58 -1.94 3.47 -2.39
CA LEU A 58 -3.11 2.65 -2.70
C LEU A 58 -2.80 1.19 -2.36
N HIS A 59 -3.55 0.62 -1.43
CA HIS A 59 -3.30 -0.73 -0.95
C HIS A 59 -4.54 -1.33 -0.30
N ALA A 60 -4.50 -2.64 -0.09
CA ALA A 60 -5.40 -3.31 0.83
C ALA A 60 -4.58 -3.86 2.01
N THR A 61 -5.03 -3.58 3.22
CA THR A 61 -4.34 -4.06 4.42
C THR A 61 -4.67 -5.53 4.66
N LEU A 62 -3.66 -6.39 4.58
CA LEU A 62 -3.79 -7.82 4.90
C LEU A 62 -3.52 -8.06 6.38
N LYS A 63 -2.54 -7.37 6.93
CA LYS A 63 -2.26 -7.42 8.35
C LYS A 63 -1.91 -6.02 8.86
N PRO A 64 -2.67 -5.50 9.84
CA PRO A 64 -2.40 -4.18 10.42
C PRO A 64 -1.05 -4.14 11.14
N PRO A 65 -0.56 -2.96 11.50
CA PRO A 65 0.77 -2.81 12.09
C PRO A 65 1.00 -3.72 13.30
N PHE A 66 2.15 -4.38 13.31
CA PHE A 66 2.57 -5.31 14.36
C PHE A 66 4.07 -5.19 14.61
N ARG A 67 4.51 -5.69 15.75
CA ARG A 67 5.94 -5.81 16.09
C ARG A 67 6.40 -7.23 15.86
N LEU A 68 7.65 -7.37 15.42
CA LEU A 68 8.26 -8.69 15.30
C LEU A 68 8.48 -9.28 16.68
N ALA A 69 8.34 -10.60 16.77
CA ALA A 69 8.69 -11.33 17.99
C ALA A 69 10.19 -11.21 18.27
N ASP A 70 10.55 -11.29 19.54
CA ASP A 70 11.94 -11.25 19.95
C ASP A 70 12.74 -12.36 19.25
N GLY A 71 13.93 -12.01 18.76
CA GLY A 71 14.78 -12.95 18.05
C GLY A 71 14.44 -13.09 16.56
N THR A 72 13.47 -12.32 16.04
CA THR A 72 13.12 -12.30 14.62
C THR A 72 13.48 -10.96 14.00
N ASP A 73 13.72 -10.97 12.69
CA ASP A 73 14.11 -9.79 11.93
C ASP A 73 13.33 -9.66 10.60
N ALA A 74 13.55 -8.57 9.89
CA ALA A 74 12.86 -8.32 8.62
C ALA A 74 13.12 -9.40 7.56
N PRO A 75 14.35 -9.92 7.34
CA PRO A 75 14.56 -11.03 6.43
C PRO A 75 13.77 -12.28 6.77
N MET A 76 13.62 -12.60 8.05
CA MET A 76 12.81 -13.73 8.50
C MET A 76 11.33 -13.53 8.19
N LEU A 77 10.83 -12.30 8.38
CA LEU A 77 9.44 -11.96 8.03
C LEU A 77 9.24 -12.09 6.52
N ASP A 78 10.14 -11.57 5.71
CA ASP A 78 10.06 -11.68 4.24
C ASP A 78 10.02 -13.14 3.80
N ALA A 79 10.91 -13.97 4.34
CA ALA A 79 10.95 -15.40 4.03
C ALA A 79 9.65 -16.11 4.42
N ALA A 80 9.08 -15.77 5.57
CA ALA A 80 7.82 -16.36 6.05
C ALA A 80 6.64 -15.98 5.14
N ILE A 81 6.57 -14.72 4.72
CA ILE A 81 5.51 -14.25 3.80
C ILE A 81 5.62 -14.97 2.46
N ARG A 82 6.83 -15.12 1.92
CA ARG A 82 7.05 -15.80 0.65
C ARG A 82 6.68 -17.28 0.73
N ALA A 83 7.04 -17.95 1.80
CA ALA A 83 6.68 -19.35 2.03
C ALA A 83 5.16 -19.52 2.12
N PHE A 84 4.50 -18.65 2.87
CA PHE A 84 3.04 -18.65 3.00
C PHE A 84 2.36 -18.46 1.63
N ALA A 85 2.84 -17.52 0.83
CA ALA A 85 2.28 -17.25 -0.49
C ALA A 85 2.44 -18.42 -1.45
N ARG A 86 3.57 -19.14 -1.41
CA ARG A 86 3.83 -20.29 -2.28
C ARG A 86 2.85 -21.45 -2.06
N GLU A 87 2.31 -21.57 -0.86
CA GLU A 87 1.37 -22.64 -0.50
C GLU A 87 -0.07 -22.34 -0.90
N ARG A 88 -0.32 -21.16 -1.47
CA ARG A 88 -1.67 -20.72 -1.83
C ARG A 88 -1.78 -20.48 -3.31
N ALA A 89 -2.88 -20.97 -3.89
CA ALA A 89 -3.17 -20.72 -5.28
C ALA A 89 -3.64 -19.28 -5.49
N ALA A 90 -3.27 -18.70 -6.63
CA ALA A 90 -3.82 -17.41 -7.06
C ALA A 90 -5.32 -17.55 -7.32
N PHE A 91 -6.08 -16.50 -7.08
CA PHE A 91 -7.50 -16.45 -7.35
C PHE A 91 -7.90 -15.05 -7.81
N ASP A 92 -9.02 -14.96 -8.50
CA ASP A 92 -9.59 -13.69 -8.93
C ASP A 92 -10.55 -13.16 -7.88
N ALA A 93 -10.41 -11.88 -7.55
CA ALA A 93 -11.33 -11.20 -6.64
C ALA A 93 -12.03 -10.07 -7.41
N PRO A 94 -13.29 -10.23 -7.83
CA PRO A 94 -14.01 -9.16 -8.50
C PRO A 94 -14.22 -7.99 -7.54
N LEU A 95 -13.85 -6.79 -7.99
CA LEU A 95 -14.00 -5.56 -7.22
C LEU A 95 -14.98 -4.62 -7.91
N THR A 96 -15.85 -4.01 -7.12
CA THR A 96 -16.77 -3.00 -7.61
C THR A 96 -16.51 -1.70 -6.87
N LEU A 97 -16.32 -0.62 -7.63
CA LEU A 97 -16.20 0.71 -7.04
C LEU A 97 -17.57 1.17 -6.55
N ARG A 98 -17.65 1.56 -5.29
CA ARG A 98 -18.86 2.12 -4.70
C ARG A 98 -18.55 3.43 -3.99
N GLY A 99 -19.41 4.42 -4.19
CA GLY A 99 -19.42 5.58 -3.33
C GLY A 99 -20.01 5.19 -1.98
N CYS A 100 -19.33 5.56 -0.90
CA CYS A 100 -19.92 5.41 0.43
C CYS A 100 -19.97 6.76 1.14
N ARG A 101 -21.01 6.96 1.96
CA ARG A 101 -21.03 8.10 2.88
C ARG A 101 -20.30 7.67 4.15
N CYS A 102 -19.03 8.07 4.24
CA CYS A 102 -18.30 7.88 5.47
C CYS A 102 -18.81 8.91 6.49
N ARG A 103 -19.30 8.44 7.63
CA ARG A 103 -19.56 9.33 8.76
C ARG A 103 -18.24 9.72 9.39
N PRO A 104 -18.06 11.00 9.73
CA PRO A 104 -16.87 11.44 10.44
C PRO A 104 -16.77 10.79 11.83
#